data_8fdaf83c9470b8c559f5989578527c7c
#
_entry.id   8fdaf83c9470b8c559f5989578527c7c
#
_cell.length_a   1.000
_cell.length_b   1.000
_cell.length_c   1.000
_cell.angle_alpha   90.00
_cell.angle_beta   90.00
_cell.angle_gamma   90.00
#
_symmetry.space_group_name_H-M   'P 1'
#
loop_
_entity.id
_entity.type
_entity.pdbx_description
1 polymer ?
#
loop_
_entity_poly.entity_id
_entity_poly.type
_entity_poly.pdbx_seq_one_letter_code
_entity_poly.pdbx_strand_id
1 'polypeptide(L)'
;MSKVYETVIGLEVHVELASKTKIFCGCSTAFGGAPNSHTCPVCTGMPGSLPVLNKQVVEYAIAVGLATNCSITQYCKFDRKNYFYQDNPQNYQISQLYLPICRNGGVEIETAAGKKTVGIHEIHMEEDAGKLVHDEWEDCSIVDYNRSGVPLIEIVSEPDMRSAEEVIAYLEKLRLIIQYLGASDCKLNEGSMRADVNLSVREMGAPEFGTRTEMKNLNSFKAIARAIEGERARQIELIEEGKKVIQETRRWDDNKEYSYAMRSKEDAQDYRYFPEPDLVPIVINDEWIAENKARQPELRTEKLERYKKEFGLPDYDAEIITGHKKFADLFEATTEICKKPKKVSNWIMGEIIRLLKENEMDPEDIKFSPVNLAKVIELADSGAINSTVAKEVFEEVFKHDIDPDKYVEEKGLKTVNDAGELQTVVEQVIKDNPQSVEDYRNGKEKAIGFLVGQTMKAMKGKANPGMVNKILKELL
;
A
#
# COMPACT_ATOMS: atom_id res chain seq x y z
N MET A 1 7.95 -44.47 -7.04
CA MET A 1 8.41 -43.17 -6.46
C MET A 1 7.29 -42.17 -6.71
N SER A 2 6.83 -41.43 -5.71
CA SER A 2 5.89 -40.34 -5.94
C SER A 2 6.53 -39.31 -6.86
N LYS A 3 5.80 -38.90 -7.90
CA LYS A 3 6.30 -37.84 -8.81
C LYS A 3 6.39 -36.53 -8.02
N VAL A 4 7.45 -35.77 -8.27
CA VAL A 4 7.62 -34.42 -7.71
C VAL A 4 7.22 -33.42 -8.79
N TYR A 5 6.37 -32.48 -8.43
CA TYR A 5 5.84 -31.47 -9.35
C TYR A 5 6.40 -30.08 -9.05
N GLU A 6 6.67 -29.34 -10.11
CA GLU A 6 7.05 -27.93 -10.09
C GLU A 6 5.88 -27.08 -10.59
N THR A 7 5.57 -26.01 -9.86
CA THR A 7 4.62 -24.99 -10.30
C THR A 7 5.37 -23.92 -11.09
N VAL A 8 4.77 -23.44 -12.18
CA VAL A 8 5.30 -22.35 -13.01
C VAL A 8 4.25 -21.24 -13.04
N ILE A 9 4.61 -20.05 -12.59
CA ILE A 9 3.69 -18.94 -12.40
C ILE A 9 4.22 -17.69 -13.09
N GLY A 10 3.35 -17.05 -13.89
CA GLY A 10 3.49 -15.69 -14.40
C GLY A 10 2.29 -14.84 -13.98
N LEU A 11 2.46 -13.54 -13.94
CA LEU A 11 1.44 -12.58 -13.54
C LEU A 11 1.19 -11.53 -14.62
N GLU A 12 -0.06 -11.12 -14.72
CA GLU A 12 -0.49 -9.89 -15.40
C GLU A 12 -1.00 -8.95 -14.29
N VAL A 13 -0.30 -7.83 -14.08
CA VAL A 13 -0.61 -6.88 -13.01
C VAL A 13 -1.07 -5.57 -13.61
N HIS A 14 -2.34 -5.25 -13.40
CA HIS A 14 -2.96 -4.00 -13.85
C HIS A 14 -2.90 -2.97 -12.72
N VAL A 15 -2.49 -1.75 -13.05
CA VAL A 15 -2.36 -0.66 -12.08
C VAL A 15 -2.98 0.61 -12.65
N GLU A 16 -4.00 1.13 -11.97
CA GLU A 16 -4.56 2.45 -12.27
C GLU A 16 -3.57 3.54 -11.88
N LEU A 17 -3.28 4.47 -12.82
CA LEU A 17 -2.33 5.53 -12.60
C LEU A 17 -2.98 6.77 -11.96
N ALA A 18 -2.27 7.39 -11.02
CA ALA A 18 -2.73 8.53 -10.23
C ALA A 18 -2.71 9.88 -10.99
N SER A 19 -3.07 9.87 -12.27
CA SER A 19 -3.26 11.11 -13.03
C SER A 19 -4.58 11.77 -12.66
N LYS A 20 -4.64 13.11 -12.73
CA LYS A 20 -5.86 13.86 -12.41
C LYS A 20 -6.96 13.70 -13.46
N THR A 21 -6.57 13.37 -14.68
CA THR A 21 -7.47 13.19 -15.82
C THR A 21 -7.22 11.85 -16.49
N LYS A 22 -8.25 11.37 -17.18
CA LYS A 22 -8.20 10.12 -17.94
C LYS A 22 -7.11 10.11 -19.02
N ILE A 23 -6.82 8.91 -19.55
CA ILE A 23 -5.69 8.73 -20.48
C ILE A 23 -5.90 9.49 -21.79
N PHE A 24 -7.14 9.60 -22.30
CA PHE A 24 -7.43 10.18 -23.60
C PHE A 24 -8.40 11.36 -23.58
N CYS A 25 -8.80 11.85 -22.38
CA CYS A 25 -9.69 13.02 -22.24
C CYS A 25 -9.45 13.76 -20.92
N GLY A 26 -10.12 14.90 -20.73
CA GLY A 26 -10.00 15.74 -19.54
C GLY A 26 -10.91 15.37 -18.37
N CYS A 27 -11.65 14.25 -18.41
CA CYS A 27 -12.52 13.85 -17.31
C CYS A 27 -11.70 13.41 -16.09
N SER A 28 -12.28 13.62 -14.90
CA SER A 28 -11.67 13.24 -13.62
C SER A 28 -11.49 11.72 -13.50
N THR A 29 -10.41 11.32 -12.85
CA THR A 29 -10.13 9.93 -12.44
C THR A 29 -10.51 9.68 -10.98
N ALA A 30 -11.08 10.68 -10.28
CA ALA A 30 -11.40 10.56 -8.85
C ALA A 30 -12.38 9.41 -8.59
N PHE A 31 -12.05 8.56 -7.62
CA PHE A 31 -12.89 7.46 -7.17
C PHE A 31 -14.12 7.95 -6.40
N GLY A 32 -15.24 7.22 -6.45
CA GLY A 32 -16.42 7.46 -5.62
C GLY A 32 -17.35 8.59 -6.09
N GLY A 33 -17.20 9.09 -7.33
CA GLY A 33 -18.16 10.02 -7.94
C GLY A 33 -19.52 9.37 -8.19
N ALA A 34 -20.59 10.20 -8.30
CA ALA A 34 -21.90 9.70 -8.72
C ALA A 34 -21.80 8.98 -10.08
N PRO A 35 -22.53 7.88 -10.32
CA PRO A 35 -22.45 7.13 -11.57
C PRO A 35 -22.58 8.04 -12.80
N ASN A 36 -21.68 7.84 -13.78
CA ASN A 36 -21.62 8.58 -15.03
C ASN A 36 -21.44 10.12 -14.90
N SER A 37 -20.91 10.60 -13.75
CA SER A 37 -20.61 12.02 -13.54
C SER A 37 -19.25 12.45 -14.09
N HIS A 38 -18.31 11.52 -14.28
CA HIS A 38 -16.97 11.76 -14.81
C HIS A 38 -16.86 11.27 -16.25
N THR A 39 -17.74 11.70 -17.12
CA THR A 39 -17.84 11.24 -18.53
C THR A 39 -17.89 12.39 -19.53
N CYS A 40 -17.44 12.11 -20.75
CA CYS A 40 -17.54 13.03 -21.88
C CYS A 40 -17.67 12.19 -23.18
N PRO A 41 -17.94 12.82 -24.35
CA PRO A 41 -18.05 12.10 -25.61
C PRO A 41 -16.87 11.20 -25.94
N VAL A 42 -15.64 11.52 -25.52
CA VAL A 42 -14.45 10.69 -25.79
C VAL A 42 -14.51 9.39 -24.98
N CYS A 43 -14.59 9.45 -23.67
CA CYS A 43 -14.56 8.24 -22.83
C CYS A 43 -15.87 7.44 -22.84
N THR A 44 -16.93 7.94 -23.49
CA THR A 44 -18.16 7.19 -23.79
C THR A 44 -18.22 6.71 -25.24
N GLY A 45 -17.14 6.89 -26.01
CA GLY A 45 -17.03 6.36 -27.37
C GLY A 45 -18.02 6.94 -28.38
N MET A 46 -18.44 8.20 -28.21
CA MET A 46 -19.42 8.82 -29.12
C MET A 46 -18.82 9.08 -30.49
N PRO A 47 -19.59 8.87 -31.58
CA PRO A 47 -19.12 9.10 -32.95
C PRO A 47 -18.57 10.52 -33.15
N GLY A 48 -17.39 10.60 -33.78
CA GLY A 48 -16.71 11.87 -34.09
C GLY A 48 -15.84 12.42 -32.97
N SER A 49 -15.78 11.78 -31.79
CA SER A 49 -14.82 12.12 -30.75
C SER A 49 -13.47 11.51 -31.03
N LEU A 50 -12.38 12.22 -30.69
CA LEU A 50 -11.00 11.77 -30.88
C LEU A 50 -10.24 11.76 -29.55
N PRO A 51 -9.40 10.73 -29.32
CA PRO A 51 -8.56 10.63 -28.15
C PRO A 51 -7.41 11.64 -28.18
N VAL A 52 -6.99 12.14 -26.99
CA VAL A 52 -5.80 12.97 -26.82
C VAL A 52 -4.99 12.43 -25.66
N LEU A 53 -3.77 11.94 -25.91
CA LEU A 53 -2.93 11.28 -24.94
C LEU A 53 -2.51 12.21 -23.80
N ASN A 54 -2.69 11.75 -22.56
CA ASN A 54 -2.24 12.42 -21.35
C ASN A 54 -0.73 12.18 -21.14
N LYS A 55 0.05 13.26 -21.19
CA LYS A 55 1.51 13.21 -21.01
C LYS A 55 1.93 12.62 -19.65
N GLN A 56 1.18 12.93 -18.57
CA GLN A 56 1.49 12.41 -17.23
C GLN A 56 1.43 10.89 -17.15
N VAL A 57 0.54 10.26 -17.92
CA VAL A 57 0.42 8.80 -18.00
C VAL A 57 1.68 8.19 -18.60
N VAL A 58 2.21 8.79 -19.67
CA VAL A 58 3.48 8.36 -20.29
C VAL A 58 4.64 8.52 -19.31
N GLU A 59 4.69 9.63 -18.58
CA GLU A 59 5.75 9.89 -17.58
C GLU A 59 5.69 8.87 -16.42
N TYR A 60 4.51 8.52 -15.94
CA TYR A 60 4.36 7.45 -14.94
C TYR A 60 4.79 6.09 -15.46
N ALA A 61 4.42 5.73 -16.69
CA ALA A 61 4.82 4.46 -17.29
C ALA A 61 6.36 4.38 -17.46
N ILE A 62 7.00 5.46 -17.91
CA ILE A 62 8.47 5.56 -17.98
C ILE A 62 9.08 5.42 -16.59
N ALA A 63 8.54 6.12 -15.57
CA ALA A 63 9.06 6.06 -14.22
C ALA A 63 9.00 4.64 -13.63
N VAL A 64 7.87 3.93 -13.82
CA VAL A 64 7.73 2.52 -13.39
C VAL A 64 8.71 1.63 -14.15
N GLY A 65 8.83 1.81 -15.47
CA GLY A 65 9.78 1.06 -16.29
C GLY A 65 11.23 1.22 -15.80
N LEU A 66 11.67 2.45 -15.56
CA LEU A 66 13.02 2.73 -15.03
C LEU A 66 13.25 2.10 -13.65
N ALA A 67 12.27 2.20 -12.75
CA ALA A 67 12.36 1.66 -11.39
C ALA A 67 12.34 0.11 -11.35
N THR A 68 11.83 -0.51 -12.40
CA THR A 68 11.81 -1.98 -12.59
C THR A 68 12.86 -2.47 -13.57
N ASN A 69 13.87 -1.65 -13.87
CA ASN A 69 14.99 -1.96 -14.77
C ASN A 69 14.60 -2.35 -16.20
N CYS A 70 13.47 -1.86 -16.69
CA CYS A 70 13.04 -2.07 -18.05
C CYS A 70 13.81 -1.19 -19.05
N SER A 71 13.92 -1.69 -20.27
CA SER A 71 14.30 -0.86 -21.42
C SER A 71 13.08 -0.05 -21.88
N ILE A 72 13.24 1.27 -22.03
CA ILE A 72 12.19 2.15 -22.54
C ILE A 72 12.17 2.10 -24.07
N THR A 73 11.01 1.82 -24.66
CA THR A 73 10.81 1.82 -26.10
C THR A 73 10.73 3.25 -26.61
N GLN A 74 11.75 3.72 -27.33
CA GLN A 74 11.84 5.11 -27.77
C GLN A 74 10.81 5.48 -28.86
N TYR A 75 10.30 4.50 -29.58
CA TYR A 75 9.22 4.67 -30.53
C TYR A 75 8.14 3.63 -30.21
N CYS A 76 7.08 4.05 -29.56
CA CYS A 76 5.96 3.20 -29.22
C CYS A 76 4.64 3.76 -29.76
N LYS A 77 3.63 2.93 -29.86
CA LYS A 77 2.31 3.31 -30.37
C LYS A 77 1.22 2.52 -29.69
N PHE A 78 0.01 3.04 -29.81
CA PHE A 78 -1.19 2.32 -29.40
C PHE A 78 -1.75 1.45 -30.52
N ASP A 79 -2.46 0.41 -30.11
CA ASP A 79 -3.19 -0.53 -30.95
C ASP A 79 -4.63 -0.64 -30.43
N ARG A 80 -5.57 -1.01 -31.30
CA ARG A 80 -6.94 -1.34 -30.93
C ARG A 80 -7.07 -2.81 -30.65
N LYS A 81 -7.50 -3.16 -29.44
CA LYS A 81 -7.92 -4.49 -29.00
C LYS A 81 -9.43 -4.60 -29.14
N ASN A 82 -9.89 -5.24 -30.21
CA ASN A 82 -11.31 -5.25 -30.56
C ASN A 82 -12.05 -6.36 -29.81
N TYR A 83 -12.98 -6.00 -28.97
CA TYR A 83 -13.93 -6.93 -28.34
C TYR A 83 -15.24 -6.21 -27.97
N PHE A 84 -16.31 -6.96 -28.01
CA PHE A 84 -17.65 -6.44 -27.79
C PHE A 84 -18.10 -6.75 -26.35
N TYR A 85 -18.21 -5.71 -25.52
CA TYR A 85 -18.73 -5.84 -24.16
C TYR A 85 -19.38 -4.53 -23.71
N GLN A 86 -20.36 -4.58 -22.81
CA GLN A 86 -21.18 -3.43 -22.45
C GLN A 86 -20.40 -2.30 -21.74
N ASP A 87 -19.34 -2.65 -21.01
CA ASP A 87 -18.46 -1.69 -20.32
C ASP A 87 -17.37 -1.11 -21.22
N ASN A 88 -17.28 -1.59 -22.45
CA ASN A 88 -16.37 -1.11 -23.49
C ASN A 88 -17.13 -0.30 -24.54
N PRO A 89 -17.34 1.04 -24.31
CA PRO A 89 -18.34 1.84 -25.06
C PRO A 89 -18.03 1.96 -26.55
N GLN A 90 -16.77 1.90 -26.95
CA GLN A 90 -16.35 1.99 -28.35
C GLN A 90 -16.17 0.62 -29.04
N ASN A 91 -16.42 -0.49 -28.31
CA ASN A 91 -16.22 -1.87 -28.77
C ASN A 91 -14.76 -2.24 -29.10
N TYR A 92 -13.82 -1.42 -28.67
CA TYR A 92 -12.40 -1.71 -28.64
C TYR A 92 -11.77 -1.00 -27.45
N GLN A 93 -10.68 -1.55 -26.95
CA GLN A 93 -9.83 -0.94 -25.95
C GLN A 93 -8.56 -0.43 -26.63
N ILE A 94 -8.17 0.81 -26.32
CA ILE A 94 -6.88 1.33 -26.76
C ILE A 94 -5.82 0.81 -25.79
N SER A 95 -4.87 0.03 -26.31
CA SER A 95 -3.81 -0.64 -25.59
C SER A 95 -2.52 -0.66 -26.42
N GLN A 96 -1.51 -1.42 -26.05
CA GLN A 96 -0.26 -1.56 -26.80
C GLN A 96 0.10 -3.05 -26.92
N LEU A 97 0.12 -3.60 -28.12
CA LEU A 97 0.54 -4.99 -28.34
C LEU A 97 1.93 -5.06 -28.97
N TYR A 98 2.12 -4.38 -30.10
CA TYR A 98 3.32 -4.58 -30.92
C TYR A 98 4.53 -3.78 -30.42
N LEU A 99 4.30 -2.59 -29.89
CA LEU A 99 5.34 -1.67 -29.41
C LEU A 99 4.97 -1.11 -28.02
N PRO A 100 4.99 -1.94 -26.98
CA PRO A 100 4.74 -1.51 -25.61
C PRO A 100 5.82 -0.53 -25.15
N ILE A 101 5.47 0.31 -24.17
CA ILE A 101 6.36 1.38 -23.71
C ILE A 101 7.63 0.86 -23.02
N CYS A 102 7.54 -0.29 -22.32
CA CYS A 102 8.70 -0.87 -21.63
C CYS A 102 8.85 -2.36 -21.92
N ARG A 103 10.09 -2.86 -21.90
CA ARG A 103 10.42 -4.28 -22.12
C ARG A 103 11.60 -4.73 -21.28
N ASN A 104 11.69 -6.05 -21.06
CA ASN A 104 12.86 -6.74 -20.53
C ASN A 104 13.35 -6.17 -19.18
N GLY A 105 12.45 -6.02 -18.23
CA GLY A 105 12.76 -5.57 -16.89
C GLY A 105 12.97 -6.70 -15.89
N GLY A 106 13.02 -6.33 -14.62
CA GLY A 106 13.08 -7.31 -13.53
C GLY A 106 12.98 -6.67 -12.15
N VAL A 107 12.42 -7.43 -11.22
CA VAL A 107 12.27 -7.06 -9.82
C VAL A 107 12.94 -8.12 -8.95
N GLU A 108 13.91 -7.71 -8.14
CA GLU A 108 14.52 -8.59 -7.15
C GLU A 108 13.57 -8.79 -5.97
N ILE A 109 13.25 -10.03 -5.67
CA ILE A 109 12.47 -10.45 -4.50
C ILE A 109 13.35 -11.21 -3.52
N GLU A 110 12.93 -11.25 -2.26
CA GLU A 110 13.59 -12.01 -1.20
C GLU A 110 12.54 -12.85 -0.46
N THR A 111 12.80 -14.14 -0.34
CA THR A 111 11.94 -15.11 0.34
C THR A 111 12.78 -15.94 1.30
N ALA A 112 12.18 -16.87 2.05
CA ALA A 112 12.91 -17.82 2.87
C ALA A 112 13.92 -18.67 2.07
N ALA A 113 13.68 -18.87 0.77
CA ALA A 113 14.57 -19.59 -0.14
C ALA A 113 15.77 -18.75 -0.63
N GLY A 114 15.80 -17.44 -0.35
CA GLY A 114 16.84 -16.50 -0.77
C GLY A 114 16.35 -15.44 -1.76
N LYS A 115 17.32 -14.77 -2.38
CA LYS A 115 17.07 -13.70 -3.37
C LYS A 115 16.90 -14.27 -4.77
N LYS A 116 15.97 -13.69 -5.52
CA LYS A 116 15.68 -14.06 -6.89
C LYS A 116 15.19 -12.85 -7.68
N THR A 117 15.58 -12.73 -8.93
CA THR A 117 15.00 -11.75 -9.86
C THR A 117 13.87 -12.39 -10.64
N VAL A 118 12.69 -11.76 -10.58
CA VAL A 118 11.55 -12.10 -11.44
C VAL A 118 11.59 -11.16 -12.63
N GLY A 119 11.65 -11.71 -13.84
CA GLY A 119 11.67 -10.94 -15.07
C GLY A 119 10.34 -10.25 -15.34
N ILE A 120 10.40 -9.07 -15.94
CA ILE A 120 9.26 -8.38 -16.55
C ILE A 120 9.42 -8.50 -18.06
N HIS A 121 8.45 -9.14 -18.71
CA HIS A 121 8.40 -9.28 -20.16
C HIS A 121 8.17 -7.92 -20.79
N GLU A 122 7.09 -7.24 -20.37
CA GLU A 122 6.74 -5.92 -20.86
C GLU A 122 5.86 -5.14 -19.88
N ILE A 123 5.81 -3.82 -20.09
CA ILE A 123 4.80 -2.94 -19.50
C ILE A 123 4.17 -2.18 -20.66
N HIS A 124 2.84 -2.18 -20.72
CA HIS A 124 2.13 -1.39 -21.69
C HIS A 124 1.06 -0.50 -21.07
N MET A 125 0.74 0.59 -21.76
CA MET A 125 -0.31 1.52 -21.35
C MET A 125 -1.62 1.11 -22.01
N GLU A 126 -2.72 1.26 -21.27
CA GLU A 126 -4.06 1.02 -21.77
C GLU A 126 -5.11 1.85 -21.01
N GLU A 127 -6.33 1.85 -21.51
CA GLU A 127 -7.47 2.44 -20.81
C GLU A 127 -8.27 1.37 -20.06
N ASP A 128 -8.80 1.72 -18.87
CA ASP A 128 -9.73 0.84 -18.16
C ASP A 128 -11.12 0.87 -18.78
N ALA A 129 -11.86 -0.23 -18.64
CA ALA A 129 -13.26 -0.34 -19.03
C ALA A 129 -14.19 0.29 -17.98
N GLY A 130 -15.45 0.49 -18.33
CA GLY A 130 -16.49 0.90 -17.40
C GLY A 130 -16.75 -0.15 -16.33
N LYS A 131 -17.74 0.10 -15.49
CA LYS A 131 -18.19 -0.83 -14.45
C LYS A 131 -19.59 -1.31 -14.76
N LEU A 132 -19.79 -2.63 -14.75
CA LEU A 132 -21.11 -3.24 -14.79
C LEU A 132 -21.62 -3.51 -13.38
N VAL A 133 -22.86 -3.10 -13.13
CA VAL A 133 -23.62 -3.42 -11.93
C VAL A 133 -24.84 -4.25 -12.37
N HIS A 134 -24.83 -5.52 -12.02
CA HIS A 134 -25.98 -6.40 -12.29
C HIS A 134 -27.04 -6.15 -11.24
N ASP A 135 -28.27 -5.90 -11.69
CA ASP A 135 -29.41 -5.77 -10.80
C ASP A 135 -29.86 -7.18 -10.41
N GLU A 136 -30.11 -7.40 -9.10
CA GLU A 136 -30.57 -8.70 -8.58
C GLU A 136 -32.09 -8.90 -8.78
N TRP A 137 -32.82 -7.85 -9.03
CA TRP A 137 -34.28 -7.83 -9.09
C TRP A 137 -34.82 -7.68 -10.51
N GLU A 138 -34.06 -7.02 -11.38
CA GLU A 138 -34.43 -6.82 -12.78
C GLU A 138 -33.39 -7.50 -13.68
N ASP A 139 -33.85 -8.10 -14.77
CA ASP A 139 -32.97 -8.73 -15.78
C ASP A 139 -32.30 -7.64 -16.63
N CYS A 140 -31.49 -6.81 -15.96
CA CYS A 140 -30.74 -5.73 -16.57
C CYS A 140 -29.37 -5.54 -15.93
N SER A 141 -28.49 -4.87 -16.67
CA SER A 141 -27.19 -4.43 -16.18
C SER A 141 -27.06 -2.93 -16.35
N ILE A 142 -26.70 -2.26 -15.25
CA ILE A 142 -26.46 -0.81 -15.24
C ILE A 142 -24.97 -0.59 -15.52
N VAL A 143 -24.65 0.35 -16.41
CA VAL A 143 -23.29 0.68 -16.80
C VAL A 143 -22.86 2.02 -16.22
N ASP A 144 -21.76 2.02 -15.47
CA ASP A 144 -21.10 3.24 -15.00
C ASP A 144 -19.79 3.44 -15.76
N TYR A 145 -19.71 4.49 -16.57
CA TYR A 145 -18.53 4.85 -17.36
C TYR A 145 -17.56 5.79 -16.63
N ASN A 146 -17.72 6.04 -15.34
CA ASN A 146 -16.76 6.85 -14.59
C ASN A 146 -15.34 6.28 -14.67
N ARG A 147 -15.21 4.95 -14.66
CA ARG A 147 -13.91 4.27 -14.79
C ARG A 147 -13.44 4.15 -16.25
N SER A 148 -14.32 4.16 -17.24
CA SER A 148 -13.95 4.06 -18.66
C SER A 148 -12.96 5.14 -19.05
N GLY A 149 -11.80 4.74 -19.56
CA GLY A 149 -10.69 5.63 -19.91
C GLY A 149 -9.80 6.04 -18.73
N VAL A 150 -9.96 5.48 -17.53
CA VAL A 150 -8.99 5.63 -16.44
C VAL A 150 -7.67 5.01 -16.90
N PRO A 151 -6.51 5.71 -16.72
CA PRO A 151 -5.25 5.20 -17.22
C PRO A 151 -4.81 3.97 -16.48
N LEU A 152 -4.43 2.93 -17.20
CA LEU A 152 -3.82 1.72 -16.69
C LEU A 152 -2.43 1.52 -17.28
N ILE A 153 -1.58 0.87 -16.51
CA ILE A 153 -0.45 0.09 -17.04
C ILE A 153 -0.69 -1.37 -16.70
N GLU A 154 -0.42 -2.25 -17.65
CA GLU A 154 -0.35 -3.68 -17.44
C GLU A 154 1.12 -4.10 -17.41
N ILE A 155 1.52 -4.79 -16.35
CA ILE A 155 2.88 -5.29 -16.11
C ILE A 155 2.82 -6.80 -16.25
N VAL A 156 3.44 -7.32 -17.30
CA VAL A 156 3.47 -8.76 -17.60
C VAL A 156 4.80 -9.32 -17.12
N SER A 157 4.76 -10.25 -16.16
CA SER A 157 5.98 -10.93 -15.69
C SER A 157 6.38 -12.09 -16.59
N GLU A 158 7.66 -12.47 -16.58
CA GLU A 158 8.09 -13.77 -17.06
C GLU A 158 7.57 -14.88 -16.11
N PRO A 159 7.41 -16.14 -16.61
CA PRO A 159 6.90 -17.26 -15.80
C PRO A 159 8.00 -17.83 -14.87
N ASP A 160 8.62 -16.95 -14.09
CA ASP A 160 9.78 -17.27 -13.26
C ASP A 160 9.41 -17.75 -11.87
N MET A 161 8.23 -17.40 -11.37
CA MET A 161 7.82 -17.72 -10.00
C MET A 161 7.42 -19.19 -9.85
N ARG A 162 7.69 -19.75 -8.67
CA ARG A 162 7.51 -21.18 -8.36
C ARG A 162 6.62 -21.45 -7.16
N SER A 163 6.27 -20.44 -6.39
CA SER A 163 5.46 -20.57 -5.17
C SER A 163 4.58 -19.35 -4.93
N ALA A 164 3.55 -19.52 -4.10
CA ALA A 164 2.72 -18.41 -3.64
C ALA A 164 3.55 -17.37 -2.86
N GLU A 165 4.56 -17.78 -2.09
CA GLU A 165 5.47 -16.89 -1.37
C GLU A 165 6.22 -15.95 -2.33
N GLU A 166 6.78 -16.49 -3.43
CA GLU A 166 7.46 -15.69 -4.46
C GLU A 166 6.50 -14.69 -5.13
N VAL A 167 5.26 -15.11 -5.41
CA VAL A 167 4.22 -14.23 -5.98
C VAL A 167 3.87 -13.08 -5.04
N ILE A 168 3.66 -13.36 -3.76
CA ILE A 168 3.36 -12.32 -2.78
C ILE A 168 4.55 -11.36 -2.62
N ALA A 169 5.76 -11.88 -2.51
CA ALA A 169 6.97 -11.05 -2.42
C ALA A 169 7.13 -10.13 -3.64
N TYR A 170 6.84 -10.65 -4.85
CA TYR A 170 6.87 -9.86 -6.08
C TYR A 170 5.81 -8.74 -6.08
N LEU A 171 4.56 -9.08 -5.75
CA LEU A 171 3.47 -8.11 -5.74
C LEU A 171 3.66 -7.02 -4.67
N GLU A 172 4.13 -7.38 -3.47
CA GLU A 172 4.45 -6.42 -2.42
C GLU A 172 5.57 -5.48 -2.82
N LYS A 173 6.65 -6.02 -3.42
CA LYS A 173 7.76 -5.21 -3.90
C LYS A 173 7.34 -4.27 -5.02
N LEU A 174 6.57 -4.77 -6.00
CA LEU A 174 6.06 -3.99 -7.11
C LEU A 174 5.12 -2.88 -6.62
N ARG A 175 4.20 -3.21 -5.72
CA ARG A 175 3.30 -2.23 -5.08
C ARG A 175 4.08 -1.09 -4.44
N LEU A 176 5.09 -1.41 -3.63
CA LEU A 176 5.91 -0.41 -2.96
C LEU A 176 6.68 0.48 -3.95
N ILE A 177 7.27 -0.09 -5.00
CA ILE A 177 7.94 0.69 -6.06
C ILE A 177 6.95 1.72 -6.63
N ILE A 178 5.76 1.28 -7.04
CA ILE A 178 4.76 2.14 -7.69
C ILE A 178 4.22 3.21 -6.73
N GLN A 179 3.97 2.85 -5.46
CA GLN A 179 3.55 3.80 -4.43
C GLN A 179 4.63 4.86 -4.13
N TYR A 180 5.88 4.46 -4.01
CA TYR A 180 6.99 5.40 -3.78
C TYR A 180 7.20 6.36 -4.95
N LEU A 181 7.00 5.90 -6.19
CA LEU A 181 6.99 6.77 -7.37
C LEU A 181 5.80 7.75 -7.38
N GLY A 182 4.78 7.53 -6.55
CA GLY A 182 3.54 8.30 -6.60
C GLY A 182 2.71 8.04 -7.86
N ALA A 183 2.97 6.93 -8.54
CA ALA A 183 2.29 6.58 -9.79
C ALA A 183 0.92 5.94 -9.56
N SER A 184 0.67 5.33 -8.40
CA SER A 184 -0.62 4.77 -7.97
C SER A 184 -0.67 4.61 -6.46
N ASP A 185 -1.87 4.52 -5.89
CA ASP A 185 -2.10 4.10 -4.50
C ASP A 185 -2.10 2.57 -4.33
N CYS A 186 -2.24 1.83 -5.43
CA CYS A 186 -2.18 0.37 -5.49
C CYS A 186 -3.09 -0.34 -4.47
N LYS A 187 -4.33 0.10 -4.34
CA LYS A 187 -5.33 -0.50 -3.45
C LYS A 187 -6.05 -1.65 -4.15
N LEU A 188 -5.87 -2.88 -3.68
CA LEU A 188 -6.55 -4.04 -4.23
C LEU A 188 -8.07 -4.02 -3.97
N ASN A 189 -8.50 -3.54 -2.80
CA ASN A 189 -9.91 -3.46 -2.42
C ASN A 189 -10.71 -2.43 -3.23
N GLU A 190 -10.08 -1.37 -3.72
CA GLU A 190 -10.68 -0.36 -4.60
C GLU A 190 -10.49 -0.71 -6.08
N GLY A 191 -9.64 -1.70 -6.39
CA GLY A 191 -9.35 -2.17 -7.75
C GLY A 191 -8.30 -1.36 -8.49
N SER A 192 -7.60 -0.41 -7.83
CA SER A 192 -6.50 0.34 -8.44
C SER A 192 -5.23 -0.49 -8.64
N MET A 193 -5.16 -1.69 -8.06
CA MET A 193 -4.22 -2.74 -8.40
C MET A 193 -4.96 -4.07 -8.51
N ARG A 194 -4.73 -4.81 -9.59
CA ARG A 194 -5.34 -6.13 -9.85
C ARG A 194 -4.25 -7.06 -10.35
N ALA A 195 -4.34 -8.33 -10.04
CA ALA A 195 -3.39 -9.34 -10.51
C ALA A 195 -4.14 -10.57 -11.01
N ASP A 196 -3.86 -10.97 -12.24
CA ASP A 196 -4.28 -12.22 -12.82
C ASP A 196 -3.11 -13.20 -12.76
N VAL A 197 -3.37 -14.42 -12.29
CA VAL A 197 -2.35 -15.45 -12.08
C VAL A 197 -2.42 -16.47 -13.20
N ASN A 198 -1.36 -16.58 -13.97
CA ASN A 198 -1.16 -17.62 -14.95
C ASN A 198 -0.34 -18.76 -14.33
N LEU A 199 -0.94 -19.94 -14.17
CA LEU A 199 -0.33 -21.06 -13.48
C LEU A 199 -0.35 -22.33 -14.33
N SER A 200 0.75 -23.06 -14.34
CA SER A 200 0.84 -24.43 -14.83
C SER A 200 1.67 -25.30 -13.89
N VAL A 201 1.47 -26.62 -13.98
CA VAL A 201 2.22 -27.63 -13.22
C VAL A 201 2.92 -28.57 -14.20
N ARG A 202 4.19 -28.89 -13.92
CA ARG A 202 4.96 -29.91 -14.67
C ARG A 202 5.69 -30.83 -13.71
N GLU A 203 6.11 -32.02 -14.19
CA GLU A 203 7.03 -32.85 -13.44
C GLU A 203 8.38 -32.14 -13.27
N MET A 204 9.00 -32.27 -12.11
CA MET A 204 10.28 -31.63 -11.81
C MET A 204 11.33 -32.01 -12.85
N GLY A 205 11.93 -31.01 -13.48
CA GLY A 205 12.95 -31.20 -14.53
C GLY A 205 12.41 -31.46 -15.93
N ALA A 206 11.09 -31.48 -16.14
CA ALA A 206 10.52 -31.55 -17.49
C ALA A 206 10.90 -30.28 -18.30
N PRO A 207 11.33 -30.46 -19.59
CA PRO A 207 11.78 -29.32 -20.40
C PRO A 207 10.66 -28.38 -20.84
N GLU A 208 9.43 -28.90 -20.95
CA GLU A 208 8.26 -28.13 -21.42
C GLU A 208 7.39 -27.72 -20.24
N PHE A 209 6.74 -26.55 -20.38
CA PHE A 209 5.76 -26.12 -19.40
C PHE A 209 4.48 -26.96 -19.51
N GLY A 210 3.75 -27.07 -18.38
CA GLY A 210 2.42 -27.66 -18.38
C GLY A 210 1.38 -26.75 -19.05
N THR A 211 0.14 -27.24 -19.12
CA THR A 211 -0.97 -26.44 -19.65
C THR A 211 -1.33 -25.34 -18.66
N ARG A 212 -1.33 -24.11 -19.15
CA ARG A 212 -1.60 -22.89 -18.36
C ARG A 212 -3.10 -22.72 -18.12
N THR A 213 -3.45 -22.34 -16.87
CA THR A 213 -4.76 -21.77 -16.53
C THR A 213 -4.57 -20.35 -16.02
N GLU A 214 -5.52 -19.48 -16.29
CA GLU A 214 -5.57 -18.10 -15.84
C GLU A 214 -6.55 -17.98 -14.68
N MET A 215 -6.09 -17.46 -13.53
CA MET A 215 -6.91 -17.28 -12.34
C MET A 215 -7.28 -15.82 -12.18
N LYS A 216 -8.60 -15.53 -12.12
CA LYS A 216 -9.16 -14.17 -11.96
C LYS A 216 -9.96 -14.00 -10.65
N ASN A 217 -10.35 -12.76 -10.36
CA ASN A 217 -11.14 -12.40 -9.17
C ASN A 217 -10.37 -12.58 -7.86
N LEU A 218 -9.12 -12.09 -7.83
CA LEU A 218 -8.19 -12.21 -6.72
C LEU A 218 -8.06 -10.86 -6.01
N ASN A 219 -8.87 -10.64 -4.96
CA ASN A 219 -9.08 -9.33 -4.35
C ASN A 219 -8.16 -9.05 -3.14
N SER A 220 -7.26 -9.96 -2.79
CA SER A 220 -6.28 -9.79 -1.72
C SER A 220 -5.08 -10.70 -1.91
N PHE A 221 -3.94 -10.36 -1.33
CA PHE A 221 -2.76 -11.23 -1.36
C PHE A 221 -3.01 -12.59 -0.73
N LYS A 222 -3.87 -12.66 0.30
CA LYS A 222 -4.29 -13.93 0.91
C LYS A 222 -5.11 -14.78 -0.06
N ALA A 223 -6.03 -14.15 -0.80
CA ALA A 223 -6.82 -14.84 -1.82
C ALA A 223 -5.92 -15.35 -2.96
N ILE A 224 -4.94 -14.55 -3.40
CA ILE A 224 -3.96 -14.96 -4.41
C ILE A 224 -3.19 -16.21 -3.94
N ALA A 225 -2.67 -16.20 -2.72
CA ALA A 225 -1.93 -17.34 -2.18
C ALA A 225 -2.79 -18.62 -2.14
N ARG A 226 -4.04 -18.52 -1.63
CA ARG A 226 -4.97 -19.67 -1.59
C ARG A 226 -5.34 -20.17 -2.99
N ALA A 227 -5.58 -19.25 -3.92
CA ALA A 227 -5.89 -19.61 -5.30
C ALA A 227 -4.75 -20.38 -5.99
N ILE A 228 -3.51 -19.95 -5.76
CA ILE A 228 -2.31 -20.63 -6.30
C ILE A 228 -2.22 -22.06 -5.73
N GLU A 229 -2.35 -22.24 -4.42
CA GLU A 229 -2.28 -23.56 -3.80
C GLU A 229 -3.45 -24.46 -4.22
N GLY A 230 -4.67 -23.90 -4.28
CA GLY A 230 -5.85 -24.64 -4.73
C GLY A 230 -5.76 -25.09 -6.19
N GLU A 231 -5.33 -24.21 -7.09
CA GLU A 231 -5.17 -24.53 -8.52
C GLU A 231 -4.01 -25.50 -8.76
N ARG A 232 -2.89 -25.33 -8.03
CA ARG A 232 -1.78 -26.28 -8.05
C ARG A 232 -2.24 -27.70 -7.66
N ALA A 233 -2.97 -27.83 -6.56
CA ALA A 233 -3.50 -29.12 -6.10
C ALA A 233 -4.43 -29.75 -7.13
N ARG A 234 -5.36 -28.96 -7.69
CA ARG A 234 -6.29 -29.41 -8.74
C ARG A 234 -5.57 -29.92 -9.98
N GLN A 235 -4.54 -29.20 -10.47
CA GLN A 235 -3.79 -29.64 -11.66
C GLN A 235 -3.00 -30.91 -11.40
N ILE A 236 -2.37 -31.05 -10.24
CA ILE A 236 -1.65 -32.28 -9.84
C ILE A 236 -2.60 -33.47 -9.80
N GLU A 237 -3.78 -33.32 -9.17
CA GLU A 237 -4.79 -34.38 -9.11
C GLU A 237 -5.23 -34.85 -10.49
N LEU A 238 -5.53 -33.93 -11.40
CA LEU A 238 -5.87 -34.26 -12.79
C LEU A 238 -4.75 -35.02 -13.50
N ILE A 239 -3.50 -34.59 -13.33
CA ILE A 239 -2.33 -35.24 -13.97
C ILE A 239 -2.13 -36.66 -13.39
N GLU A 240 -2.26 -36.84 -12.08
CA GLU A 240 -2.11 -38.15 -11.41
C GLU A 240 -3.25 -39.10 -11.78
N GLU A 241 -4.45 -38.60 -12.04
CA GLU A 241 -5.58 -39.38 -12.59
C GLU A 241 -5.45 -39.68 -14.09
N GLY A 242 -4.39 -39.20 -14.75
CA GLY A 242 -4.17 -39.37 -16.19
C GLY A 242 -5.07 -38.50 -17.06
N LYS A 243 -5.73 -37.51 -16.47
CA LYS A 243 -6.52 -36.49 -17.17
C LYS A 243 -5.64 -35.35 -17.68
N LYS A 244 -6.13 -34.63 -18.70
CA LYS A 244 -5.44 -33.43 -19.22
C LYS A 244 -5.96 -32.17 -18.52
N VAL A 245 -5.05 -31.29 -18.17
CA VAL A 245 -5.40 -29.92 -17.82
C VAL A 245 -5.85 -29.19 -19.08
N ILE A 246 -6.97 -28.47 -19.00
CA ILE A 246 -7.51 -27.67 -20.12
C ILE A 246 -7.04 -26.22 -19.94
N GLN A 247 -6.62 -25.58 -21.03
CA GLN A 247 -6.29 -24.16 -21.01
C GLN A 247 -7.58 -23.34 -20.94
N GLU A 248 -7.81 -22.71 -19.79
CA GLU A 248 -9.05 -21.99 -19.50
C GLU A 248 -8.81 -20.83 -18.53
N THR A 249 -9.71 -19.85 -18.55
CA THR A 249 -9.81 -18.82 -17.52
C THR A 249 -10.72 -19.32 -16.42
N ARG A 250 -10.28 -19.21 -15.17
CA ARG A 250 -10.99 -19.68 -13.97
C ARG A 250 -11.21 -18.53 -12.99
N ARG A 251 -12.38 -18.48 -12.38
CA ARG A 251 -12.71 -17.53 -11.32
C ARG A 251 -12.50 -18.20 -9.96
N TRP A 252 -11.75 -17.56 -9.08
CA TRP A 252 -11.59 -17.98 -7.71
C TRP A 252 -12.78 -17.54 -6.84
N ASP A 253 -13.31 -18.44 -6.04
CA ASP A 253 -14.29 -18.18 -4.98
C ASP A 253 -13.60 -18.39 -3.63
N ASP A 254 -13.26 -17.29 -2.97
CA ASP A 254 -12.47 -17.30 -1.75
C ASP A 254 -13.21 -17.90 -0.55
N ASN A 255 -14.56 -17.85 -0.55
CA ASN A 255 -15.37 -18.43 0.51
C ASN A 255 -15.48 -19.94 0.40
N LYS A 256 -15.44 -20.47 -0.82
CA LYS A 256 -15.53 -21.91 -1.10
C LYS A 256 -14.16 -22.56 -1.28
N GLU A 257 -13.08 -21.74 -1.31
CA GLU A 257 -11.72 -22.19 -1.61
C GLU A 257 -11.64 -23.06 -2.88
N TYR A 258 -12.37 -22.63 -3.91
CA TYR A 258 -12.51 -23.37 -5.16
C TYR A 258 -12.55 -22.44 -6.36
N SER A 259 -12.07 -22.93 -7.52
CA SER A 259 -12.11 -22.21 -8.79
C SER A 259 -13.13 -22.83 -9.77
N TYR A 260 -13.82 -21.95 -10.50
CA TYR A 260 -14.78 -22.36 -11.55
C TYR A 260 -14.25 -21.98 -12.93
N ALA A 261 -14.40 -22.84 -13.92
CA ALA A 261 -14.14 -22.48 -15.30
C ALA A 261 -15.13 -21.39 -15.75
N MET A 262 -14.62 -20.31 -16.35
CA MET A 262 -15.43 -19.24 -16.91
C MET A 262 -15.61 -19.43 -18.41
N ARG A 263 -14.50 -19.66 -19.13
CA ARG A 263 -14.47 -19.88 -20.57
C ARG A 263 -13.28 -20.75 -20.94
N SER A 264 -13.41 -21.53 -21.99
CA SER A 264 -12.33 -22.32 -22.57
C SER A 264 -11.58 -21.57 -23.67
N LYS A 265 -10.45 -22.12 -24.12
CA LYS A 265 -9.70 -21.59 -25.26
C LYS A 265 -10.49 -21.61 -26.58
N GLU A 266 -11.46 -22.51 -26.72
CA GLU A 266 -12.35 -22.59 -27.87
C GLU A 266 -13.25 -21.36 -28.01
N ASP A 267 -13.52 -20.68 -26.86
CA ASP A 267 -14.24 -19.40 -26.81
C ASP A 267 -13.31 -18.18 -26.87
N ALA A 268 -11.99 -18.38 -27.08
CA ALA A 268 -11.02 -17.28 -27.14
C ALA A 268 -11.32 -16.39 -28.36
N GLN A 269 -11.63 -15.13 -28.09
CA GLN A 269 -11.88 -14.15 -29.12
C GLN A 269 -10.55 -13.78 -29.81
N ASP A 270 -10.56 -13.77 -31.15
CA ASP A 270 -9.52 -13.08 -31.91
C ASP A 270 -9.77 -11.58 -31.77
N TYR A 271 -8.90 -10.87 -31.02
CA TYR A 271 -9.01 -9.44 -30.83
C TYR A 271 -8.69 -8.60 -32.07
N ARG A 272 -8.24 -9.19 -33.17
CA ARG A 272 -7.99 -8.51 -34.42
C ARG A 272 -7.27 -7.17 -34.24
N TYR A 273 -6.14 -7.20 -33.56
CA TYR A 273 -5.35 -6.00 -33.28
C TYR A 273 -4.91 -5.29 -34.55
N PHE A 274 -5.01 -3.96 -34.53
CA PHE A 274 -4.41 -3.08 -35.52
C PHE A 274 -4.02 -1.75 -34.91
N PRO A 275 -3.07 -0.99 -35.49
CA PRO A 275 -2.64 0.29 -34.94
C PRO A 275 -3.79 1.26 -34.77
N GLU A 276 -3.82 1.98 -33.61
CA GLU A 276 -4.80 3.03 -33.34
C GLU A 276 -4.56 4.22 -34.31
N PRO A 277 -5.47 4.50 -35.25
CA PRO A 277 -5.23 5.50 -36.29
C PRO A 277 -5.36 6.95 -35.79
N ASP A 278 -6.06 7.17 -34.66
CA ASP A 278 -6.37 8.50 -34.14
C ASP A 278 -5.32 8.99 -33.14
N LEU A 279 -4.31 8.16 -32.83
CA LEU A 279 -3.17 8.53 -31.98
C LEU A 279 -1.87 8.44 -32.76
N VAL A 280 -1.09 9.51 -32.73
CA VAL A 280 0.25 9.51 -33.30
C VAL A 280 1.20 8.64 -32.45
N PRO A 281 2.25 8.05 -33.05
CA PRO A 281 3.28 7.36 -32.30
C PRO A 281 3.92 8.27 -31.24
N ILE A 282 4.31 7.67 -30.12
CA ILE A 282 5.00 8.36 -29.05
C ILE A 282 6.50 8.24 -29.31
N VAL A 283 7.19 9.37 -29.39
CA VAL A 283 8.65 9.41 -29.54
C VAL A 283 9.25 9.84 -28.20
N ILE A 284 9.98 8.94 -27.56
CA ILE A 284 10.60 9.13 -26.24
C ILE A 284 12.11 9.23 -26.47
N ASN A 285 12.66 10.43 -26.43
CA ASN A 285 14.10 10.67 -26.61
C ASN A 285 14.87 10.46 -25.30
N ASP A 286 16.20 10.38 -25.41
CA ASP A 286 17.08 10.15 -24.26
C ASP A 286 17.00 11.29 -23.22
N GLU A 287 16.73 12.53 -23.66
CA GLU A 287 16.55 13.67 -22.76
C GLU A 287 15.33 13.49 -21.87
N TRP A 288 14.19 13.08 -22.43
CA TRP A 288 12.97 12.85 -21.67
C TRP A 288 13.12 11.67 -20.69
N ILE A 289 13.83 10.61 -21.09
CA ILE A 289 14.19 9.49 -20.21
C ILE A 289 15.07 10.00 -19.05
N ALA A 290 16.09 10.78 -19.35
CA ALA A 290 17.01 11.35 -18.35
C ALA A 290 16.28 12.29 -17.36
N GLU A 291 15.38 13.13 -17.85
CA GLU A 291 14.54 13.99 -17.02
C GLU A 291 13.64 13.18 -16.06
N ASN A 292 13.01 12.11 -16.57
CA ASN A 292 12.20 11.23 -15.73
C ASN A 292 13.05 10.54 -14.67
N LYS A 293 14.22 10.04 -15.04
CA LYS A 293 15.17 9.42 -14.10
C LYS A 293 15.63 10.39 -13.02
N ALA A 294 15.92 11.63 -13.37
CA ALA A 294 16.35 12.65 -12.41
C ALA A 294 15.25 13.08 -11.43
N ARG A 295 13.98 12.93 -11.82
CA ARG A 295 12.81 13.25 -10.98
C ARG A 295 12.36 12.08 -10.12
N GLN A 296 12.92 10.88 -10.28
CA GLN A 296 12.54 9.73 -9.46
C GLN A 296 12.84 10.01 -7.98
N PRO A 297 11.87 9.77 -7.09
CA PRO A 297 12.12 9.84 -5.65
C PRO A 297 13.01 8.68 -5.21
N GLU A 298 13.60 8.81 -4.04
CA GLU A 298 14.27 7.71 -3.36
C GLU A 298 13.27 6.59 -3.08
N LEU A 299 13.57 5.38 -3.52
CA LEU A 299 12.71 4.22 -3.34
C LEU A 299 12.91 3.58 -1.96
N ARG A 300 12.03 2.62 -1.61
CA ARG A 300 12.04 1.96 -0.30
C ARG A 300 13.41 1.39 0.08
N THR A 301 14.11 0.73 -0.85
CA THR A 301 15.38 0.06 -0.55
C THR A 301 16.45 1.05 -0.12
N GLU A 302 16.58 2.17 -0.83
CA GLU A 302 17.52 3.23 -0.48
C GLU A 302 17.14 3.91 0.84
N LYS A 303 15.84 4.20 1.05
CA LYS A 303 15.33 4.76 2.31
C LYS A 303 15.60 3.83 3.50
N LEU A 304 15.39 2.54 3.34
CA LEU A 304 15.63 1.54 4.39
C LEU A 304 17.09 1.58 4.86
N GLU A 305 18.03 1.56 3.92
CA GLU A 305 19.46 1.65 4.24
C GLU A 305 19.82 3.01 4.86
N ARG A 306 19.26 4.10 4.35
CA ARG A 306 19.47 5.44 4.89
C ARG A 306 18.93 5.58 6.32
N TYR A 307 17.74 5.05 6.62
CA TYR A 307 17.14 5.11 7.95
C TYR A 307 17.97 4.36 8.99
N LYS A 308 18.54 3.23 8.63
CA LYS A 308 19.48 2.49 9.48
C LYS A 308 20.77 3.26 9.70
N LYS A 309 21.36 3.76 8.62
CA LYS A 309 22.69 4.37 8.64
C LYS A 309 22.72 5.80 9.20
N GLU A 310 21.80 6.66 8.75
CA GLU A 310 21.80 8.08 9.11
C GLU A 310 21.01 8.38 10.38
N PHE A 311 19.84 7.75 10.54
CA PHE A 311 18.99 7.98 11.70
C PHE A 311 19.22 6.97 12.83
N GLY A 312 19.99 5.90 12.60
CA GLY A 312 20.31 4.86 13.57
C GLY A 312 19.08 4.13 14.09
N LEU A 313 18.09 3.89 13.21
CA LEU A 313 16.91 3.11 13.54
C LEU A 313 17.24 1.62 13.61
N PRO A 314 16.58 0.86 14.51
CA PRO A 314 16.62 -0.59 14.48
C PRO A 314 16.09 -1.13 13.14
N ASP A 315 16.57 -2.28 12.68
CA ASP A 315 16.15 -2.92 11.45
C ASP A 315 14.63 -3.08 11.38
N TYR A 316 14.03 -3.60 12.44
CA TYR A 316 12.59 -3.81 12.55
C TYR A 316 11.77 -2.52 12.37
N ASP A 317 12.16 -1.43 13.04
CA ASP A 317 11.47 -0.14 12.94
C ASP A 317 11.61 0.43 11.53
N ALA A 318 12.83 0.40 10.96
CA ALA A 318 13.10 0.88 9.63
C ALA A 318 12.30 0.12 8.57
N GLU A 319 12.18 -1.20 8.70
CA GLU A 319 11.39 -2.04 7.79
C GLU A 319 9.90 -1.70 7.83
N ILE A 320 9.31 -1.54 9.03
CA ILE A 320 7.89 -1.19 9.18
C ILE A 320 7.62 0.21 8.65
N ILE A 321 8.43 1.19 9.02
CA ILE A 321 8.23 2.58 8.59
C ILE A 321 8.37 2.70 7.07
N THR A 322 9.39 2.07 6.47
CA THR A 322 9.57 2.09 5.01
C THR A 322 8.63 1.14 4.26
N GLY A 323 7.98 0.22 4.96
CA GLY A 323 6.97 -0.67 4.41
C GLY A 323 5.67 0.03 3.96
N HIS A 324 5.48 1.29 4.39
CA HIS A 324 4.36 2.14 3.99
C HIS A 324 4.88 3.54 3.63
N LYS A 325 4.63 3.97 2.41
CA LYS A 325 5.06 5.30 1.95
C LYS A 325 4.58 6.41 2.89
N LYS A 326 3.32 6.33 3.35
CA LYS A 326 2.74 7.32 4.26
C LYS A 326 3.48 7.41 5.60
N PHE A 327 3.93 6.28 6.16
CA PHE A 327 4.76 6.29 7.36
C PHE A 327 6.14 6.90 7.09
N ALA A 328 6.76 6.57 5.97
CA ALA A 328 8.05 7.14 5.59
C ALA A 328 7.97 8.66 5.41
N ASP A 329 6.96 9.14 4.69
CA ASP A 329 6.71 10.57 4.48
C ASP A 329 6.44 11.30 5.82
N LEU A 330 5.61 10.72 6.70
CA LEU A 330 5.34 11.25 8.04
C LEU A 330 6.60 11.29 8.90
N PHE A 331 7.39 10.21 8.88
CA PHE A 331 8.64 10.09 9.62
C PHE A 331 9.64 11.18 9.18
N GLU A 332 9.87 11.32 7.89
CA GLU A 332 10.82 12.32 7.37
C GLU A 332 10.36 13.75 7.66
N ALA A 333 9.10 14.07 7.36
CA ALA A 333 8.56 15.41 7.58
C ALA A 333 8.56 15.81 9.07
N THR A 334 8.18 14.88 9.96
CA THR A 334 8.20 15.13 11.42
C THR A 334 9.63 15.25 11.94
N THR A 335 10.54 14.38 11.47
CA THR A 335 11.96 14.41 11.85
C THR A 335 12.64 15.69 11.39
N GLU A 336 12.31 16.19 10.19
CA GLU A 336 12.81 17.47 9.68
C GLU A 336 12.48 18.64 10.62
N ILE A 337 11.30 18.63 11.25
CA ILE A 337 10.83 19.66 12.18
C ILE A 337 11.51 19.52 13.54
N CYS A 338 11.35 18.37 14.21
CA CYS A 338 11.79 18.20 15.60
C CYS A 338 13.24 17.73 15.76
N LYS A 339 13.92 17.29 14.67
CA LYS A 339 15.29 16.76 14.66
C LYS A 339 15.53 15.57 15.62
N LYS A 340 14.49 14.76 15.89
CA LYS A 340 14.54 13.65 16.86
C LYS A 340 14.06 12.33 16.24
N PRO A 341 14.81 11.73 15.29
CA PRO A 341 14.34 10.57 14.51
C PRO A 341 13.91 9.38 15.39
N LYS A 342 14.65 9.06 16.46
CA LYS A 342 14.29 7.95 17.35
C LYS A 342 12.98 8.17 18.11
N LYS A 343 12.67 9.42 18.46
CA LYS A 343 11.40 9.75 19.11
C LYS A 343 10.25 9.62 18.12
N VAL A 344 10.43 10.12 16.89
CA VAL A 344 9.44 9.99 15.83
C VAL A 344 9.16 8.52 15.52
N SER A 345 10.22 7.70 15.37
CA SER A 345 10.07 6.24 15.20
C SER A 345 9.25 5.62 16.33
N ASN A 346 9.58 5.91 17.60
CA ASN A 346 8.84 5.39 18.74
C ASN A 346 7.36 5.77 18.74
N TRP A 347 7.01 6.98 18.31
CA TRP A 347 5.61 7.40 18.17
C TRP A 347 4.88 6.66 17.07
N ILE A 348 5.54 6.45 15.91
CA ILE A 348 4.95 5.66 14.82
C ILE A 348 4.74 4.22 15.27
N MET A 349 5.77 3.57 15.81
CA MET A 349 5.75 2.17 16.22
C MET A 349 4.82 1.89 17.40
N GLY A 350 4.63 2.87 18.27
CA GLY A 350 3.76 2.76 19.44
C GLY A 350 2.35 3.28 19.18
N GLU A 351 2.17 4.59 19.37
CA GLU A 351 0.83 5.19 19.44
C GLU A 351 0.12 5.26 18.10
N ILE A 352 0.83 5.56 16.99
CA ILE A 352 0.19 5.70 15.67
C ILE A 352 -0.34 4.35 15.20
N ILE A 353 0.50 3.30 15.24
CA ILE A 353 0.08 1.94 14.84
C ILE A 353 -1.04 1.44 15.76
N ARG A 354 -0.99 1.72 17.07
CA ARG A 354 -2.07 1.38 18.00
C ARG A 354 -3.40 2.02 17.59
N LEU A 355 -3.40 3.34 17.36
CA LEU A 355 -4.62 4.09 17.02
C LEU A 355 -5.18 3.68 15.65
N LEU A 356 -4.34 3.44 14.66
CA LEU A 356 -4.77 2.90 13.37
C LEU A 356 -5.49 1.57 13.54
N LYS A 357 -4.89 0.64 14.30
CA LYS A 357 -5.47 -0.67 14.56
C LYS A 357 -6.79 -0.60 15.33
N GLU A 358 -6.88 0.25 16.35
CA GLU A 358 -8.10 0.44 17.16
C GLU A 358 -9.25 1.05 16.36
N ASN A 359 -8.94 1.85 15.34
CA ASN A 359 -9.95 2.49 14.47
C ASN A 359 -10.15 1.77 13.14
N GLU A 360 -9.53 0.59 12.94
CA GLU A 360 -9.59 -0.19 11.69
C GLU A 360 -9.18 0.64 10.45
N MET A 361 -8.14 1.48 10.61
CA MET A 361 -7.61 2.38 9.59
C MET A 361 -6.29 1.88 9.03
N ASP A 362 -6.04 2.16 7.76
CA ASP A 362 -4.75 1.97 7.10
C ASP A 362 -3.84 3.21 7.27
N PRO A 363 -2.50 3.08 7.13
CA PRO A 363 -1.58 4.21 7.19
C PRO A 363 -1.95 5.36 6.24
N GLU A 364 -2.52 5.06 5.10
CA GLU A 364 -2.99 6.00 4.07
C GLU A 364 -4.12 6.92 4.56
N ASP A 365 -4.86 6.49 5.58
CA ASP A 365 -5.98 7.26 6.18
C ASP A 365 -5.53 8.35 7.15
N ILE A 366 -4.24 8.42 7.47
CA ILE A 366 -3.68 9.45 8.36
C ILE A 366 -3.92 10.85 7.78
N LYS A 367 -4.64 11.68 8.55
CA LYS A 367 -5.00 13.05 8.16
C LYS A 367 -4.29 14.13 8.96
N PHE A 368 -3.75 13.81 10.14
CA PHE A 368 -3.06 14.79 10.97
C PHE A 368 -1.71 15.22 10.35
N SER A 369 -1.31 16.44 10.67
CA SER A 369 -0.10 17.04 10.11
C SER A 369 1.18 16.60 10.84
N PRO A 370 2.32 16.46 10.12
CA PRO A 370 3.62 16.22 10.73
C PRO A 370 4.03 17.31 11.75
N VAL A 371 3.54 18.55 11.54
CA VAL A 371 3.80 19.68 12.42
C VAL A 371 3.19 19.44 13.81
N ASN A 372 1.95 18.97 13.86
CA ASN A 372 1.27 18.73 15.14
C ASN A 372 1.85 17.50 15.88
N LEU A 373 2.28 16.47 15.14
CA LEU A 373 3.03 15.36 15.74
C LEU A 373 4.36 15.84 16.33
N ALA A 374 5.12 16.67 15.61
CA ALA A 374 6.37 17.23 16.10
C ALA A 374 6.17 18.04 17.38
N LYS A 375 5.12 18.87 17.47
CA LYS A 375 4.78 19.64 18.68
C LYS A 375 4.47 18.74 19.88
N VAL A 376 3.69 17.65 19.68
CA VAL A 376 3.43 16.68 20.78
C VAL A 376 4.74 16.06 21.27
N ILE A 377 5.65 15.68 20.35
CA ILE A 377 6.96 15.13 20.70
C ILE A 377 7.79 16.15 21.47
N GLU A 378 7.80 17.40 21.07
CA GLU A 378 8.55 18.46 21.72
C GLU A 378 8.00 18.80 23.13
N LEU A 379 6.68 18.87 23.28
CA LEU A 379 6.01 19.06 24.59
C LEU A 379 6.32 17.92 25.56
N ALA A 380 6.30 16.69 25.07
CA ALA A 380 6.66 15.53 25.89
C ALA A 380 8.14 15.48 26.24
N ASP A 381 9.02 15.79 25.30
CA ASP A 381 10.48 15.71 25.46
C ASP A 381 11.04 16.85 26.35
N SER A 382 10.44 18.03 26.29
CA SER A 382 10.76 19.16 27.19
C SER A 382 10.25 18.97 28.62
N GLY A 383 9.37 17.97 28.85
CA GLY A 383 8.70 17.77 30.13
C GLY A 383 7.56 18.78 30.41
N ALA A 384 7.17 19.56 29.37
CA ALA A 384 6.01 20.46 29.49
C ALA A 384 4.70 19.70 29.73
N ILE A 385 4.62 18.48 29.25
CA ILE A 385 3.59 17.49 29.54
C ILE A 385 4.24 16.14 29.84
N ASN A 386 3.61 15.32 30.68
CA ASN A 386 4.11 13.97 30.92
C ASN A 386 3.65 12.99 29.80
N SER A 387 4.20 11.77 29.78
CA SER A 387 3.92 10.78 28.76
C SER A 387 2.45 10.36 28.66
N THR A 388 1.71 10.34 29.75
CA THR A 388 0.27 10.00 29.75
C THR A 388 -0.54 11.11 29.08
N VAL A 389 -0.29 12.36 29.49
CA VAL A 389 -0.93 13.53 28.88
C VAL A 389 -0.56 13.65 27.40
N ALA A 390 0.70 13.37 27.03
CA ALA A 390 1.13 13.40 25.64
C ALA A 390 0.33 12.43 24.75
N LYS A 391 0.01 11.24 25.26
CA LYS A 391 -0.85 10.28 24.55
C LYS A 391 -2.29 10.78 24.40
N GLU A 392 -2.86 11.34 25.46
CA GLU A 392 -4.20 11.95 25.43
C GLU A 392 -4.28 13.11 24.43
N VAL A 393 -3.30 13.99 24.43
CA VAL A 393 -3.20 15.10 23.47
C VAL A 393 -3.05 14.56 22.03
N PHE A 394 -2.25 13.52 21.86
CA PHE A 394 -2.06 12.94 20.55
C PHE A 394 -3.32 12.23 20.01
N GLU A 395 -4.13 11.61 20.87
CA GLU A 395 -5.43 11.05 20.44
C GLU A 395 -6.36 12.12 19.85
N GLU A 396 -6.36 13.32 20.39
CA GLU A 396 -7.11 14.46 19.84
C GLU A 396 -6.48 14.98 18.54
N VAL A 397 -5.15 15.03 18.46
CA VAL A 397 -4.44 15.34 17.21
C VAL A 397 -4.77 14.31 16.13
N PHE A 398 -4.76 13.04 16.45
CA PHE A 398 -5.06 11.94 15.52
C PHE A 398 -6.47 12.07 14.93
N LYS A 399 -7.46 12.44 15.75
CA LYS A 399 -8.87 12.56 15.34
C LYS A 399 -9.17 13.86 14.57
N HIS A 400 -8.59 14.98 14.99
CA HIS A 400 -9.04 16.31 14.62
C HIS A 400 -7.93 17.24 14.10
N ASP A 401 -6.68 16.78 14.05
CA ASP A 401 -5.48 17.58 13.69
C ASP A 401 -5.40 18.94 14.43
N ILE A 402 -5.76 18.94 15.72
CA ILE A 402 -5.73 20.13 16.58
C ILE A 402 -4.30 20.63 16.80
N ASP A 403 -4.14 21.92 17.15
CA ASP A 403 -2.86 22.47 17.61
C ASP A 403 -2.57 22.02 19.05
N PRO A 404 -1.52 21.20 19.29
CA PRO A 404 -1.22 20.67 20.62
C PRO A 404 -0.93 21.74 21.66
N ASP A 405 -0.22 22.81 21.28
CA ASP A 405 0.16 23.89 22.22
C ASP A 405 -1.08 24.59 22.78
N LYS A 406 -2.02 24.95 21.89
CA LYS A 406 -3.28 25.58 22.26
C LYS A 406 -4.14 24.67 23.10
N TYR A 407 -4.27 23.41 22.71
CA TYR A 407 -5.06 22.42 23.45
C TYR A 407 -4.53 22.21 24.87
N VAL A 408 -3.20 22.04 25.03
CA VAL A 408 -2.54 21.90 26.34
C VAL A 408 -2.77 23.14 27.20
N GLU A 409 -2.74 24.34 26.62
CA GLU A 409 -2.97 25.59 27.35
C GLU A 409 -4.43 25.74 27.77
N GLU A 410 -5.38 25.58 26.87
CA GLU A 410 -6.83 25.69 27.11
C GLU A 410 -7.32 24.67 28.16
N LYS A 411 -6.79 23.45 28.14
CA LYS A 411 -7.14 22.38 29.08
C LYS A 411 -6.30 22.42 30.36
N GLY A 412 -5.31 23.31 30.41
CA GLY A 412 -4.41 23.43 31.58
C GLY A 412 -3.66 22.13 31.89
N LEU A 413 -3.15 21.45 30.84
CA LEU A 413 -2.51 20.13 30.90
C LEU A 413 -1.00 20.20 31.17
N LYS A 414 -0.42 21.39 31.29
CA LYS A 414 1.02 21.55 31.60
C LYS A 414 1.40 20.85 32.87
N THR A 415 2.57 20.23 32.88
CA THR A 415 3.13 19.56 34.05
C THR A 415 3.39 20.58 35.15
N VAL A 416 2.91 20.30 36.35
CA VAL A 416 3.20 21.12 37.54
C VAL A 416 4.61 20.75 38.00
N ASN A 417 5.52 21.69 37.88
CA ASN A 417 6.92 21.56 38.35
C ASN A 417 7.21 22.45 39.55
N ASP A 418 6.19 23.10 40.11
CA ASP A 418 6.37 23.91 41.33
C ASP A 418 6.61 23.00 42.56
N ALA A 419 7.84 23.07 43.08
CA ALA A 419 8.25 22.22 44.19
C ALA A 419 7.40 22.47 45.44
N GLY A 420 6.90 23.69 45.66
CA GLY A 420 6.05 24.03 46.83
C GLY A 420 4.65 23.44 46.74
N GLU A 421 4.04 23.50 45.53
CA GLU A 421 2.73 22.91 45.29
C GLU A 421 2.81 21.38 45.38
N LEU A 422 3.83 20.78 44.75
CA LEU A 422 4.08 19.34 44.79
C LEU A 422 4.33 18.85 46.24
N GLN A 423 5.12 19.58 47.02
CA GLN A 423 5.42 19.25 48.40
C GLN A 423 4.14 19.22 49.24
N THR A 424 3.28 20.21 49.10
CA THR A 424 2.01 20.28 49.86
C THR A 424 1.12 19.05 49.56
N VAL A 425 1.02 18.65 48.30
CA VAL A 425 0.21 17.48 47.93
C VAL A 425 0.87 16.18 48.41
N VAL A 426 2.19 16.05 48.29
CA VAL A 426 2.95 14.89 48.80
C VAL A 426 2.79 14.74 50.31
N GLU A 427 2.89 15.82 51.09
CA GLU A 427 2.67 15.81 52.55
C GLU A 427 1.25 15.35 52.91
N GLN A 428 0.25 15.77 52.14
CA GLN A 428 -1.12 15.29 52.32
C GLN A 428 -1.26 13.79 52.00
N VAL A 429 -0.66 13.32 50.90
CA VAL A 429 -0.67 11.90 50.53
C VAL A 429 0.04 11.03 51.57
N ILE A 430 1.14 11.51 52.16
CA ILE A 430 1.84 10.85 53.26
C ILE A 430 0.92 10.70 54.47
N LYS A 431 0.19 11.76 54.86
CA LYS A 431 -0.77 11.75 55.98
C LYS A 431 -1.93 10.78 55.73
N ASP A 432 -2.42 10.72 54.50
CA ASP A 432 -3.58 9.91 54.15
C ASP A 432 -3.23 8.41 53.97
N ASN A 433 -1.95 8.05 53.88
CA ASN A 433 -1.49 6.68 53.64
C ASN A 433 -0.43 6.21 54.69
N PRO A 434 -0.71 6.22 55.97
CA PRO A 434 0.29 5.94 57.04
C PRO A 434 0.87 4.52 56.93
N GLN A 435 0.07 3.54 56.54
CA GLN A 435 0.53 2.14 56.40
C GLN A 435 1.60 2.00 55.31
N SER A 436 1.43 2.68 54.16
CA SER A 436 2.42 2.65 53.08
C SER A 436 3.71 3.36 53.42
N VAL A 437 3.63 4.39 54.25
CA VAL A 437 4.78 5.11 54.82
C VAL A 437 5.56 4.18 55.75
N GLU A 438 4.87 3.47 56.64
CA GLU A 438 5.48 2.53 57.58
C GLU A 438 6.12 1.35 56.84
N ASP A 439 5.45 0.81 55.79
CA ASP A 439 5.98 -0.23 54.96
C ASP A 439 7.27 0.21 54.24
N TYR A 440 7.35 1.45 53.76
CA TYR A 440 8.57 1.98 53.15
C TYR A 440 9.70 2.12 54.14
N ARG A 441 9.43 2.68 55.34
CA ARG A 441 10.40 2.81 56.44
C ARG A 441 10.91 1.47 56.96
N ASN A 442 10.10 0.40 56.84
CA ASN A 442 10.47 -0.98 57.15
C ASN A 442 11.20 -1.72 56.01
N GLY A 443 11.66 -0.98 54.97
CA GLY A 443 12.48 -1.51 53.87
C GLY A 443 11.72 -2.07 52.68
N LYS A 444 10.40 -1.89 52.62
CA LYS A 444 9.62 -2.29 51.42
C LYS A 444 9.68 -1.18 50.35
N GLU A 445 10.77 -1.10 49.60
CA GLU A 445 10.98 -0.05 48.58
C GLU A 445 9.82 0.12 47.58
N LYS A 446 9.06 -0.94 47.30
CA LYS A 446 7.90 -0.90 46.36
C LYS A 446 6.76 0.01 46.89
N ALA A 447 6.69 0.28 48.18
CA ALA A 447 5.65 1.14 48.78
C ALA A 447 5.74 2.59 48.28
N ILE A 448 6.95 3.08 47.94
CA ILE A 448 7.12 4.43 47.40
C ILE A 448 6.40 4.57 46.04
N GLY A 449 6.38 3.52 45.22
CA GLY A 449 5.65 3.51 43.93
C GLY A 449 4.14 3.72 44.12
N PHE A 450 3.56 3.18 45.20
CA PHE A 450 2.16 3.41 45.53
C PHE A 450 1.92 4.88 45.94
N LEU A 451 2.79 5.47 46.75
CA LEU A 451 2.68 6.87 47.15
C LEU A 451 2.86 7.83 45.97
N VAL A 452 3.77 7.53 45.05
CA VAL A 452 3.89 8.26 43.79
C VAL A 452 2.57 8.16 42.98
N GLY A 453 1.98 6.98 42.89
CA GLY A 453 0.69 6.76 42.20
C GLY A 453 -0.46 7.56 42.82
N GLN A 454 -0.54 7.63 44.19
CA GLN A 454 -1.55 8.43 44.90
C GLN A 454 -1.33 9.93 44.67
N THR A 455 -0.09 10.41 44.69
CA THR A 455 0.25 11.81 44.39
C THR A 455 -0.13 12.15 42.94
N MET A 456 0.21 11.30 42.01
CA MET A 456 -0.19 11.48 40.60
C MET A 456 -1.70 11.55 40.43
N LYS A 457 -2.46 10.70 41.16
CA LYS A 457 -3.92 10.72 41.17
C LYS A 457 -4.48 12.02 41.78
N ALA A 458 -3.94 12.48 42.88
CA ALA A 458 -4.34 13.74 43.54
C ALA A 458 -4.09 14.95 42.63
N MET A 459 -3.00 14.94 41.86
CA MET A 459 -2.62 15.96 40.89
C MET A 459 -3.27 15.76 39.51
N LYS A 460 -4.22 14.83 39.40
CA LYS A 460 -4.90 14.49 38.11
C LYS A 460 -3.93 14.19 36.97
N GLY A 461 -2.83 13.51 37.28
CA GLY A 461 -1.82 13.14 36.31
C GLY A 461 -0.86 14.26 35.87
N LYS A 462 -0.98 15.49 36.42
CA LYS A 462 -0.18 16.66 36.01
C LYS A 462 1.15 16.82 36.73
N ALA A 463 1.44 16.05 37.76
CA ALA A 463 2.70 16.12 38.48
C ALA A 463 3.86 15.49 37.70
N ASN A 464 5.08 15.99 37.93
CA ASN A 464 6.29 15.36 37.43
C ASN A 464 6.64 14.15 38.31
N PRO A 465 6.55 12.88 37.80
CA PRO A 465 6.79 11.70 38.64
C PRO A 465 8.20 11.66 39.26
N GLY A 466 9.21 12.17 38.52
CA GLY A 466 10.59 12.23 39.01
C GLY A 466 10.74 13.19 40.21
N MET A 467 10.11 14.36 40.15
CA MET A 467 10.10 15.32 41.24
C MET A 467 9.29 14.80 42.44
N VAL A 468 8.12 14.21 42.19
CA VAL A 468 7.32 13.57 43.27
C VAL A 468 8.12 12.50 43.97
N ASN A 469 8.81 11.63 43.25
CA ASN A 469 9.65 10.58 43.83
C ASN A 469 10.82 11.16 44.65
N LYS A 470 11.42 12.26 44.19
CA LYS A 470 12.48 12.96 44.89
C LYS A 470 11.96 13.56 46.21
N ILE A 471 10.84 14.30 46.17
CA ILE A 471 10.21 14.91 47.33
C ILE A 471 9.76 13.83 48.33
N LEU A 472 9.17 12.73 47.89
CA LEU A 472 8.81 11.60 48.75
C LEU A 472 10.03 11.02 49.45
N LYS A 473 11.18 10.85 48.78
CA LYS A 473 12.42 10.35 49.42
C LYS A 473 13.05 11.32 50.39
N GLU A 474 12.81 12.62 50.23
CA GLU A 474 13.29 13.65 51.16
C GLU A 474 12.42 13.76 52.41
N LEU A 475 11.13 13.40 52.34
CA LEU A 475 10.16 13.50 53.44
C LEU A 475 9.93 12.18 54.20
N LEU A 476 10.31 11.03 53.64
CA LEU A 476 10.15 9.70 54.25
C LEU A 476 11.44 9.19 54.91
#